data_80f99acc0e491526eb4bfbc4ca3ef1b4
#
_entry.id   80f99acc0e491526eb4bfbc4ca3ef1b4
#
_cell.length_a   1.000
_cell.length_b   1.000
_cell.length_c   1.000
_cell.angle_alpha   90.00
_cell.angle_beta   90.00
_cell.angle_gamma   90.00
#
_symmetry.space_group_name_H-M   'P 1'
#
loop_
_entity.id
_entity.type
_entity.pdbx_description
1 polymer ?
#
loop_
_entity_poly.entity_id
_entity_poly.type
_entity_poly.pdbx_seq_one_letter_code
_entity_poly.pdbx_strand_id
1 'polypeptide(L)'
;MSLLKKSFLLFCCIILSQVLKAQDAPYTMGFIPASISEVDVAFPLIEKWNLSGQADMQLVTQGAYTNGNPFEYTQRKVIRPWIIYSGFKNMKLWLGYAHNQKYAIEEAGNYKTLENRLIVMGTYTQEMPKGSLFEQVRFETKFFDDRNGNHQTIPRLRARFGVNHYLRQSKEKPIFLAPNIGYYTELMLKFASKDYADEHFDIFRLSVYYTAGITPNIHFLAGVIGQMQLRTNGTQFDVYYGPMVSLKYSVRPKERETFDSVDGGAD
;
A
#
# COMPACT_ATOMS: atom_id res chain seq x y z
N MET A 1 13.30 0.53 26.85
CA MET A 1 12.52 -0.16 25.79
C MET A 1 12.15 0.91 24.77
N SER A 2 12.64 0.82 23.53
CA SER A 2 12.45 1.89 22.53
C SER A 2 10.95 2.08 22.21
N LEU A 3 10.57 3.29 21.87
CA LEU A 3 9.18 3.66 21.48
C LEU A 3 8.62 2.66 20.45
N LEU A 4 9.47 2.20 19.55
CA LEU A 4 9.18 1.23 18.50
C LEU A 4 8.69 -0.12 19.03
N LYS A 5 9.31 -0.64 20.12
CA LYS A 5 8.85 -1.89 20.73
C LYS A 5 7.47 -1.74 21.37
N LYS A 6 7.16 -0.55 21.89
CA LYS A 6 5.85 -0.26 22.47
C LYS A 6 4.77 -0.15 21.39
N SER A 7 5.06 0.52 20.26
CA SER A 7 4.12 0.65 19.13
C SER A 7 3.84 -0.70 18.48
N PHE A 8 4.87 -1.54 18.30
CA PHE A 8 4.70 -2.89 17.77
C PHE A 8 3.87 -3.77 18.71
N LEU A 9 4.13 -3.72 20.01
CA LEU A 9 3.37 -4.48 21.00
C LEU A 9 1.90 -4.04 21.03
N LEU A 10 1.63 -2.73 20.97
CA LEU A 10 0.29 -2.17 20.90
C LEU A 10 -0.45 -2.63 19.64
N PHE A 11 0.23 -2.60 18.49
CA PHE A 11 -0.31 -3.08 17.21
C PHE A 11 -0.65 -4.57 17.26
N CYS A 12 0.23 -5.41 17.80
CA CYS A 12 -0.03 -6.83 18.02
C CYS A 12 -1.21 -7.06 18.98
N CYS A 13 -1.31 -6.29 20.07
CA CYS A 13 -2.43 -6.39 21.00
C CYS A 13 -3.77 -6.01 20.37
N ILE A 14 -3.79 -4.97 19.52
CA ILE A 14 -5.01 -4.57 18.79
C ILE A 14 -5.42 -5.68 17.82
N ILE A 15 -4.49 -6.28 17.08
CA ILE A 15 -4.80 -7.41 16.17
C ILE A 15 -5.32 -8.60 16.97
N LEU A 16 -4.64 -9.00 18.03
CA LEU A 16 -5.08 -10.12 18.87
C LEU A 16 -6.46 -9.89 19.48
N SER A 17 -6.74 -8.67 19.95
CA SER A 17 -8.05 -8.37 20.54
C SER A 17 -9.19 -8.44 19.53
N GLN A 18 -8.95 -8.10 18.26
CA GLN A 18 -9.95 -8.23 17.20
C GLN A 18 -10.14 -9.71 16.79
N VAL A 19 -9.05 -10.48 16.73
CA VAL A 19 -9.12 -11.93 16.44
C VAL A 19 -9.87 -12.70 17.56
N LEU A 20 -9.65 -12.31 18.82
CA LEU A 20 -10.31 -12.96 19.95
C LEU A 20 -11.81 -12.67 20.03
N LYS A 21 -12.25 -11.47 19.63
CA LYS A 21 -13.69 -11.16 19.52
C LYS A 21 -14.41 -11.92 18.40
N ALA A 22 -13.65 -12.39 17.41
CA ALA A 22 -14.18 -13.13 16.26
C ALA A 22 -14.49 -14.61 16.56
N GLN A 23 -14.20 -15.11 17.77
CA GLN A 23 -14.33 -16.55 18.08
C GLN A 23 -15.75 -17.04 18.36
N ASP A 24 -16.70 -16.13 18.55
CA ASP A 24 -18.07 -16.50 18.95
C ASP A 24 -19.06 -16.71 17.79
N ALA A 25 -18.65 -16.46 16.55
CA ALA A 25 -19.50 -16.67 15.38
C ALA A 25 -18.88 -17.70 14.41
N PRO A 26 -19.67 -18.58 13.79
CA PRO A 26 -19.19 -19.55 12.80
C PRO A 26 -18.80 -18.79 11.52
N TYR A 27 -17.54 -18.36 11.43
CA TYR A 27 -17.03 -17.72 10.22
C TYR A 27 -16.77 -18.76 9.12
N THR A 28 -17.25 -18.47 7.93
CA THR A 28 -16.86 -19.22 6.73
C THR A 28 -15.75 -18.49 5.99
N MET A 29 -14.79 -19.22 5.44
CA MET A 29 -13.68 -18.67 4.67
C MET A 29 -13.80 -19.08 3.21
N GLY A 30 -13.75 -18.09 2.30
CA GLY A 30 -13.61 -18.31 0.87
C GLY A 30 -12.18 -17.98 0.43
N PHE A 31 -11.52 -18.87 -0.33
CA PHE A 31 -10.19 -18.65 -0.86
C PHE A 31 -10.27 -18.25 -2.33
N ILE A 32 -9.73 -17.08 -2.67
CA ILE A 32 -9.85 -16.49 -4.00
C ILE A 32 -8.45 -16.15 -4.52
N PRO A 33 -7.98 -16.80 -5.59
CA PRO A 33 -6.74 -16.41 -6.25
C PRO A 33 -6.89 -15.00 -6.83
N ALA A 34 -5.91 -14.15 -6.57
CA ALA A 34 -5.92 -12.76 -7.03
C ALA A 34 -4.51 -12.30 -7.42
N SER A 35 -4.41 -11.29 -8.25
CA SER A 35 -3.14 -10.64 -8.55
C SER A 35 -3.24 -9.13 -8.42
N ILE A 36 -2.10 -8.51 -8.14
CA ILE A 36 -1.96 -7.04 -8.10
C ILE A 36 -0.84 -6.65 -9.04
N SER A 37 -1.15 -5.81 -10.02
CA SER A 37 -0.17 -5.17 -10.90
C SER A 37 -0.23 -3.67 -10.70
N GLU A 38 0.92 -3.02 -10.54
CA GLU A 38 1.01 -1.59 -10.25
C GLU A 38 2.12 -0.94 -11.09
N VAL A 39 1.85 0.25 -11.59
CA VAL A 39 2.84 1.10 -12.27
C VAL A 39 2.82 2.46 -11.58
N ASP A 40 4.00 2.88 -11.13
CA ASP A 40 4.22 4.15 -10.46
C ASP A 40 5.12 5.06 -11.30
N VAL A 41 4.76 6.33 -11.38
CA VAL A 41 5.62 7.39 -11.93
C VAL A 41 5.80 8.45 -10.87
N ALA A 42 7.05 8.68 -10.46
CA ALA A 42 7.41 9.72 -9.48
C ALA A 42 8.24 10.82 -10.16
N PHE A 43 8.00 12.07 -9.81
CA PHE A 43 8.65 13.24 -10.42
C PHE A 43 8.81 14.37 -9.40
N PRO A 44 9.85 15.22 -9.50
CA PRO A 44 9.99 16.40 -8.66
C PRO A 44 8.92 17.44 -9.04
N LEU A 45 8.32 18.10 -8.06
CA LEU A 45 7.43 19.25 -8.26
C LEU A 45 8.15 20.56 -7.94
N ILE A 46 8.53 20.73 -6.68
CA ILE A 46 9.23 21.93 -6.20
C ILE A 46 10.34 21.49 -5.26
N GLU A 47 11.53 21.31 -5.79
CA GLU A 47 12.71 20.82 -5.03
C GLU A 47 13.04 21.70 -3.82
N LYS A 48 12.98 23.03 -4.00
CA LYS A 48 13.25 23.99 -2.93
C LYS A 48 12.40 23.74 -1.68
N TRP A 49 11.21 23.16 -1.84
CA TRP A 49 10.29 22.86 -0.75
C TRP A 49 10.20 21.37 -0.42
N ASN A 50 11.07 20.56 -0.97
CA ASN A 50 11.05 19.10 -0.81
C ASN A 50 9.69 18.48 -1.23
N LEU A 51 9.06 19.04 -2.24
CA LEU A 51 7.81 18.55 -2.79
C LEU A 51 8.06 17.73 -4.05
N SER A 52 7.47 16.55 -4.08
CA SER A 52 7.43 15.67 -5.25
C SER A 52 6.01 15.21 -5.55
N GLY A 53 5.77 14.82 -6.78
CA GLY A 53 4.54 14.19 -7.22
C GLY A 53 4.78 12.71 -7.48
N GLN A 54 3.74 11.92 -7.35
CA GLN A 54 3.68 10.54 -7.82
C GLN A 54 2.30 10.28 -8.39
N ALA A 55 2.24 9.53 -9.49
CA ALA A 55 1.00 8.97 -10.00
C ALA A 55 1.17 7.47 -10.10
N ASP A 56 0.23 6.70 -9.56
CA ASP A 56 0.22 5.27 -9.68
C ASP A 56 -1.08 4.76 -10.29
N MET A 57 -0.94 3.72 -11.10
CA MET A 57 -2.04 2.97 -11.65
C MET A 57 -1.94 1.52 -11.17
N GLN A 58 -3.00 1.03 -10.53
CA GLN A 58 -3.06 -0.33 -10.01
C GLN A 58 -4.20 -1.08 -10.68
N LEU A 59 -3.89 -2.28 -11.15
CA LEU A 59 -4.84 -3.27 -11.63
C LEU A 59 -4.89 -4.42 -10.63
N VAL A 60 -6.08 -4.74 -10.15
CA VAL A 60 -6.33 -5.92 -9.33
C VAL A 60 -7.21 -6.85 -10.14
N THR A 61 -6.73 -8.07 -10.35
CA THR A 61 -7.48 -9.14 -11.01
C THR A 61 -7.72 -10.27 -10.02
N GLN A 62 -8.74 -11.06 -10.24
CA GLN A 62 -9.00 -12.26 -9.45
C GLN A 62 -9.57 -13.36 -10.33
N GLY A 63 -9.32 -14.62 -9.94
CA GLY A 63 -9.93 -15.79 -10.54
C GLY A 63 -11.25 -16.13 -9.87
N ALA A 64 -12.07 -16.92 -10.56
CA ALA A 64 -13.22 -17.54 -9.95
C ALA A 64 -12.79 -18.57 -8.89
N TYR A 65 -13.66 -18.84 -7.91
CA TYR A 65 -13.38 -19.80 -6.84
C TYR A 65 -13.00 -21.21 -7.34
N THR A 66 -13.35 -21.55 -8.59
CA THR A 66 -13.25 -22.92 -9.12
C THR A 66 -12.09 -23.15 -10.07
N ASN A 67 -11.54 -22.13 -10.76
CA ASN A 67 -10.55 -22.37 -11.81
C ASN A 67 -9.10 -21.97 -11.44
N GLY A 68 -8.90 -21.28 -10.32
CA GLY A 68 -7.57 -20.97 -9.79
C GLY A 68 -6.73 -19.94 -10.58
N ASN A 69 -7.22 -19.40 -11.70
CA ASN A 69 -6.50 -18.43 -12.51
C ASN A 69 -6.63 -17.01 -11.91
N PRO A 70 -5.56 -16.42 -11.29
CA PRO A 70 -5.64 -15.12 -10.64
C PRO A 70 -5.80 -13.94 -11.60
N PHE A 71 -5.80 -14.16 -12.91
CA PHE A 71 -5.87 -13.14 -13.95
C PHE A 71 -7.17 -13.15 -14.74
N GLU A 72 -8.12 -13.98 -14.36
CA GLU A 72 -9.34 -14.23 -15.15
C GLU A 72 -10.23 -12.99 -15.26
N TYR A 73 -10.47 -12.33 -14.14
CA TYR A 73 -11.38 -11.18 -14.09
C TYR A 73 -10.70 -9.94 -13.52
N THR A 74 -10.97 -8.80 -14.13
CA THR A 74 -10.59 -7.51 -13.55
C THR A 74 -11.56 -7.16 -12.42
N GLN A 75 -11.08 -7.18 -11.19
CA GLN A 75 -11.84 -6.76 -10.02
C GLN A 75 -11.82 -5.25 -9.82
N ARG A 76 -10.67 -4.61 -10.06
CA ARG A 76 -10.50 -3.19 -9.76
C ARG A 76 -9.39 -2.55 -10.58
N LYS A 77 -9.68 -1.34 -11.06
CA LYS A 77 -8.68 -0.40 -11.60
C LYS A 77 -8.61 0.82 -10.70
N VAL A 78 -7.42 1.29 -10.40
CA VAL A 78 -7.20 2.44 -9.52
C VAL A 78 -6.19 3.37 -10.18
N ILE A 79 -6.47 4.66 -10.15
CA ILE A 79 -5.53 5.72 -10.52
C ILE A 79 -5.39 6.63 -9.31
N ARG A 80 -4.14 6.90 -8.88
CA ARG A 80 -3.86 7.70 -7.68
C ARG A 80 -2.76 8.73 -7.92
N PRO A 81 -3.07 9.98 -8.11
CA PRO A 81 -2.13 11.08 -7.99
C PRO A 81 -1.83 11.39 -6.51
N TRP A 82 -0.57 11.74 -6.25
CA TRP A 82 -0.05 12.09 -4.94
C TRP A 82 0.80 13.36 -4.99
N ILE A 83 0.74 14.14 -3.92
CA ILE A 83 1.72 15.15 -3.57
C ILE A 83 2.45 14.66 -2.32
N ILE A 84 3.79 14.71 -2.33
CA ILE A 84 4.63 14.15 -1.29
C ILE A 84 5.55 15.24 -0.75
N TYR A 85 5.50 15.45 0.54
CA TYR A 85 6.43 16.31 1.27
C TYR A 85 7.45 15.47 2.00
N SER A 86 8.74 15.71 1.76
CA SER A 86 9.87 14.95 2.31
C SER A 86 10.88 15.82 3.08
N GLY A 87 10.43 16.98 3.58
CA GLY A 87 11.29 17.91 4.35
C GLY A 87 11.61 17.46 5.77
N PHE A 88 10.97 16.42 6.30
CA PHE A 88 11.29 15.87 7.62
C PHE A 88 12.30 14.73 7.50
N LYS A 89 13.19 14.62 8.51
CA LYS A 89 14.12 13.50 8.61
C LYS A 89 13.34 12.21 8.84
N ASN A 90 13.58 11.20 8.01
CA ASN A 90 12.97 9.86 8.12
C ASN A 90 11.44 9.81 7.99
N MET A 91 10.78 10.92 7.69
CA MET A 91 9.33 10.97 7.54
C MET A 91 8.92 11.64 6.24
N LYS A 92 7.89 11.08 5.59
CA LYS A 92 7.22 11.66 4.42
C LYS A 92 5.74 11.82 4.71
N LEU A 93 5.17 12.93 4.26
CA LEU A 93 3.73 13.18 4.27
C LEU A 93 3.21 13.12 2.84
N TRP A 94 2.05 12.52 2.67
CA TRP A 94 1.42 12.28 1.39
C TRP A 94 0.00 12.81 1.42
N LEU A 95 -0.37 13.55 0.42
CA LEU A 95 -1.73 13.94 0.12
C LEU A 95 -2.10 13.35 -1.23
N GLY A 96 -3.20 12.62 -1.30
CA GLY A 96 -3.58 11.91 -2.50
C GLY A 96 -5.06 11.88 -2.76
N TYR A 97 -5.38 11.61 -4.00
CA TYR A 97 -6.71 11.30 -4.47
C TYR A 97 -6.66 9.94 -5.17
N ALA A 98 -7.72 9.14 -5.06
CA ALA A 98 -7.81 7.90 -5.82
C ALA A 98 -9.17 7.79 -6.50
N HIS A 99 -9.11 7.48 -7.79
CA HIS A 99 -10.27 7.08 -8.57
C HIS A 99 -10.23 5.57 -8.78
N ASN A 100 -11.26 4.89 -8.28
CA ASN A 100 -11.35 3.43 -8.32
C ASN A 100 -12.57 3.03 -9.17
N GLN A 101 -12.35 2.14 -10.12
CA GLN A 101 -13.39 1.43 -10.83
C GLN A 101 -13.40 -0.01 -10.32
N LYS A 102 -14.49 -0.41 -9.71
CA LYS A 102 -14.69 -1.78 -9.25
C LYS A 102 -15.67 -2.48 -10.18
N TYR A 103 -15.42 -3.73 -10.45
CA TYR A 103 -16.27 -4.61 -11.26
C TYR A 103 -16.79 -5.72 -10.37
N ALA A 104 -18.09 -5.92 -10.36
CA ALA A 104 -18.69 -7.08 -9.69
C ALA A 104 -18.38 -8.32 -10.51
N ILE A 105 -17.92 -9.38 -9.84
CA ILE A 105 -17.66 -10.70 -10.43
C ILE A 105 -18.82 -11.61 -10.00
N GLU A 106 -20.03 -11.18 -10.17
CA GLU A 106 -21.20 -12.00 -9.89
C GLU A 106 -21.93 -12.33 -11.18
N GLU A 107 -22.57 -13.49 -11.20
CA GLU A 107 -23.46 -13.98 -12.25
C GLU A 107 -24.63 -13.01 -12.58
N ALA A 108 -24.81 -11.98 -11.76
CA ALA A 108 -25.89 -11.00 -11.80
C ALA A 108 -25.53 -9.70 -12.57
N GLY A 109 -24.71 -9.77 -13.60
CA GLY A 109 -24.48 -8.66 -14.53
C GLY A 109 -23.25 -7.79 -14.18
N ASN A 110 -22.70 -7.18 -15.23
CA ASN A 110 -21.51 -6.31 -15.19
C ASN A 110 -21.77 -4.99 -14.44
N TYR A 111 -22.01 -5.05 -13.15
CA TYR A 111 -22.20 -3.84 -12.34
C TYR A 111 -20.83 -3.18 -12.05
N LYS A 112 -20.69 -1.95 -12.49
CA LYS A 112 -19.50 -1.13 -12.29
C LYS A 112 -19.78 -0.10 -11.20
N THR A 113 -19.00 -0.13 -10.13
CA THR A 113 -19.05 0.90 -9.09
C THR A 113 -17.86 1.84 -9.22
N LEU A 114 -18.15 3.13 -9.21
CA LEU A 114 -17.14 4.18 -9.13
C LEU A 114 -16.97 4.59 -7.67
N GLU A 115 -15.72 4.65 -7.23
CA GLU A 115 -15.37 5.04 -5.88
C GLU A 115 -14.22 6.05 -5.91
N ASN A 116 -14.42 7.20 -5.32
CA ASN A 116 -13.40 8.23 -5.14
C ASN A 116 -12.88 8.21 -3.71
N ARG A 117 -11.63 8.60 -3.51
CA ARG A 117 -11.04 8.70 -2.18
C ARG A 117 -10.19 9.93 -2.05
N LEU A 118 -10.31 10.62 -0.91
CA LEU A 118 -9.29 11.53 -0.40
C LEU A 118 -8.39 10.78 0.58
N ILE A 119 -7.10 11.05 0.51
CA ILE A 119 -6.11 10.25 1.23
C ILE A 119 -5.06 11.17 1.83
N VAL A 120 -4.84 10.99 3.13
CA VAL A 120 -3.68 11.58 3.84
C VAL A 120 -2.87 10.44 4.44
N MET A 121 -1.55 10.48 4.30
CA MET A 121 -0.69 9.40 4.74
C MET A 121 0.63 9.93 5.29
N GLY A 122 1.08 9.37 6.40
CA GLY A 122 2.41 9.54 6.94
C GLY A 122 3.21 8.26 6.80
N THR A 123 4.46 8.36 6.38
CA THR A 123 5.40 7.23 6.35
C THR A 123 6.64 7.60 7.14
N TYR A 124 6.99 6.79 8.11
CA TYR A 124 8.26 6.87 8.83
C TYR A 124 9.16 5.71 8.39
N THR A 125 10.43 6.00 8.11
CA THR A 125 11.42 4.99 7.71
C THR A 125 12.64 5.11 8.59
N GLN A 126 13.04 4.01 9.20
CA GLN A 126 14.26 3.90 9.98
C GLN A 126 15.26 3.03 9.24
N GLU A 127 16.37 3.63 8.84
CA GLU A 127 17.47 2.88 8.24
C GLU A 127 18.19 2.05 9.32
N MET A 128 18.58 0.84 8.94
CA MET A 128 19.35 -0.12 9.73
C MET A 128 20.56 -0.58 8.92
N PRO A 129 21.60 -1.14 9.57
CA PRO A 129 22.84 -1.55 8.87
C PRO A 129 22.62 -2.54 7.70
N LYS A 130 21.57 -3.34 7.74
CA LYS A 130 21.27 -4.37 6.72
C LYS A 130 19.85 -4.26 6.14
N GLY A 131 19.23 -3.09 6.24
CA GLY A 131 17.87 -2.94 5.77
C GLY A 131 17.21 -1.66 6.24
N SER A 132 15.90 -1.61 6.15
CA SER A 132 15.09 -0.52 6.71
C SER A 132 13.81 -1.06 7.32
N LEU A 133 13.33 -0.37 8.33
CA LEU A 133 12.02 -0.57 8.91
C LEU A 133 11.15 0.60 8.49
N PHE A 134 9.92 0.33 8.11
CA PHE A 134 8.97 1.39 7.80
C PHE A 134 7.64 1.19 8.50
N GLU A 135 7.07 2.30 8.90
CA GLU A 135 5.74 2.41 9.48
C GLU A 135 4.93 3.40 8.65
N GLN A 136 3.69 3.08 8.37
CA GLN A 136 2.82 3.91 7.56
C GLN A 136 1.45 3.97 8.21
N VAL A 137 0.94 5.18 8.39
CA VAL A 137 -0.43 5.44 8.81
C VAL A 137 -1.12 6.22 7.72
N ARG A 138 -2.30 5.76 7.31
CA ARG A 138 -3.06 6.33 6.22
C ARG A 138 -4.51 6.48 6.64
N PHE A 139 -5.00 7.70 6.55
CA PHE A 139 -6.40 8.01 6.66
C PHE A 139 -6.97 8.23 5.26
N GLU A 140 -8.09 7.59 4.95
CA GLU A 140 -8.77 7.76 3.67
C GLU A 140 -10.28 7.84 3.86
N THR A 141 -10.92 8.71 3.10
CA THR A 141 -12.38 8.80 3.03
C THR A 141 -12.82 8.35 1.65
N LYS A 142 -13.66 7.34 1.61
CA LYS A 142 -14.26 6.81 0.37
C LYS A 142 -15.59 7.49 0.12
N PHE A 143 -15.84 7.84 -1.14
CA PHE A 143 -17.10 8.36 -1.64
C PHE A 143 -17.55 7.48 -2.81
N PHE A 144 -18.74 6.93 -2.72
CA PHE A 144 -19.29 6.09 -3.78
C PHE A 144 -20.82 6.07 -3.69
N ASP A 145 -21.46 5.70 -4.80
CA ASP A 145 -22.87 5.42 -4.81
C ASP A 145 -23.11 3.93 -4.62
N ASP A 146 -24.06 3.58 -3.75
CA ASP A 146 -24.47 2.20 -3.58
C ASP A 146 -25.34 1.72 -4.78
N ARG A 147 -25.75 0.46 -4.74
CA ARG A 147 -26.58 -0.13 -5.80
C ARG A 147 -27.95 0.55 -5.97
N ASN A 148 -28.40 1.28 -4.96
CA ASN A 148 -29.68 2.02 -4.96
C ASN A 148 -29.51 3.49 -5.37
N GLY A 149 -28.28 3.90 -5.68
CA GLY A 149 -27.94 5.29 -6.02
C GLY A 149 -27.75 6.22 -4.82
N ASN A 150 -27.71 5.69 -3.59
CA ASN A 150 -27.48 6.53 -2.42
C ASN A 150 -25.99 6.83 -2.27
N HIS A 151 -25.67 8.09 -1.99
CA HIS A 151 -24.30 8.52 -1.71
C HIS A 151 -23.82 8.00 -0.37
N GLN A 152 -22.67 7.32 -0.40
CA GLN A 152 -22.04 6.74 0.76
C GLN A 152 -20.68 7.38 1.01
N THR A 153 -20.40 7.65 2.29
CA THR A 153 -19.11 8.18 2.74
C THR A 153 -18.58 7.29 3.86
N ILE A 154 -17.43 6.66 3.62
CA ILE A 154 -16.83 5.73 4.59
C ILE A 154 -15.40 6.16 4.90
N PRO A 155 -15.13 6.71 6.09
CA PRO A 155 -13.79 6.93 6.59
C PRO A 155 -13.09 5.59 6.89
N ARG A 156 -11.77 5.51 6.62
CA ARG A 156 -10.93 4.35 6.92
C ARG A 156 -9.60 4.77 7.47
N LEU A 157 -9.09 3.97 8.38
CA LEU A 157 -7.73 4.04 8.89
C LEU A 157 -6.96 2.80 8.41
N ARG A 158 -5.74 3.00 7.94
CA ARG A 158 -4.82 1.93 7.57
C ARG A 158 -3.52 2.13 8.32
N ALA A 159 -3.05 1.07 8.93
CA ALA A 159 -1.74 1.00 9.54
C ALA A 159 -0.94 -0.10 8.85
N ARG A 160 0.27 0.21 8.38
CA ARG A 160 1.18 -0.72 7.76
C ARG A 160 2.51 -0.68 8.49
N PHE A 161 3.06 -1.85 8.70
CA PHE A 161 4.38 -2.05 9.27
C PHE A 161 5.16 -3.01 8.40
N GLY A 162 6.42 -2.71 8.11
CA GLY A 162 7.22 -3.58 7.28
C GLY A 162 8.71 -3.41 7.48
N VAL A 163 9.45 -4.38 6.96
CA VAL A 163 10.92 -4.45 7.00
C VAL A 163 11.42 -4.79 5.62
N ASN A 164 12.50 -4.14 5.21
CA ASN A 164 13.27 -4.48 4.03
C ASN A 164 14.66 -4.96 4.45
N HIS A 165 15.11 -6.09 3.93
CA HIS A 165 16.47 -6.61 4.10
C HIS A 165 17.24 -6.44 2.82
N TYR A 166 18.36 -5.72 2.86
CA TYR A 166 19.27 -5.57 1.74
C TYR A 166 20.07 -6.86 1.55
N LEU A 167 19.94 -7.50 0.39
CA LEU A 167 20.62 -8.77 0.08
C LEU A 167 22.11 -8.58 -0.23
N ARG A 168 22.49 -7.39 -0.67
CA ARG A 168 23.86 -7.06 -1.00
C ARG A 168 24.15 -5.61 -0.61
N GLN A 169 25.03 -5.42 0.32
CA GLN A 169 25.68 -4.14 0.55
C GLN A 169 26.88 -4.06 -0.40
N SER A 170 26.70 -3.45 -1.57
CA SER A 170 27.83 -3.13 -2.43
C SER A 170 28.28 -1.72 -2.07
N LYS A 171 29.50 -1.57 -1.57
CA LYS A 171 30.14 -0.26 -1.40
C LYS A 171 30.27 0.50 -2.74
N GLU A 172 30.18 -0.23 -3.86
CA GLU A 172 30.37 0.29 -5.21
C GLU A 172 29.07 0.61 -5.97
N LYS A 173 27.91 0.18 -5.45
CA LYS A 173 26.63 0.46 -6.10
C LYS A 173 25.75 1.33 -5.20
N PRO A 174 25.10 2.34 -5.79
CA PRO A 174 24.13 3.15 -5.05
C PRO A 174 23.09 2.26 -4.36
N ILE A 175 22.73 2.60 -3.11
CA ILE A 175 21.78 1.84 -2.26
C ILE A 175 20.45 1.57 -2.99
N PHE A 176 20.01 2.47 -3.87
CA PHE A 176 18.76 2.33 -4.62
C PHE A 176 18.75 1.20 -5.66
N LEU A 177 19.92 0.68 -6.06
CA LEU A 177 20.05 -0.49 -6.94
C LEU A 177 20.24 -1.80 -6.17
N ALA A 178 20.40 -1.73 -4.85
CA ALA A 178 20.59 -2.91 -4.04
C ALA A 178 19.30 -3.74 -4.00
N PRO A 179 19.37 -5.02 -4.39
CA PRO A 179 18.21 -5.89 -4.27
C PRO A 179 17.86 -6.10 -2.80
N ASN A 180 16.57 -6.12 -2.50
CA ASN A 180 16.10 -6.37 -1.15
C ASN A 180 14.92 -7.33 -1.12
N ILE A 181 14.75 -8.01 0.00
CA ILE A 181 13.54 -8.76 0.34
C ILE A 181 12.82 -7.96 1.41
N GLY A 182 11.56 -7.69 1.16
CA GLY A 182 10.70 -7.00 2.10
C GLY A 182 9.48 -7.83 2.48
N TYR A 183 8.95 -7.52 3.65
CA TYR A 183 7.65 -8.02 4.08
C TYR A 183 6.93 -6.92 4.85
N TYR A 184 5.61 -6.92 4.74
CA TYR A 184 4.79 -6.03 5.55
C TYR A 184 3.50 -6.69 5.99
N THR A 185 2.96 -6.15 7.08
CA THR A 185 1.59 -6.37 7.50
C THR A 185 0.81 -5.07 7.38
N GLU A 186 -0.47 -5.16 7.06
CA GLU A 186 -1.36 -4.01 6.95
C GLU A 186 -2.71 -4.35 7.58
N LEU A 187 -3.18 -3.46 8.45
CA LEU A 187 -4.51 -3.51 9.03
C LEU A 187 -5.33 -2.32 8.51
N MET A 188 -6.56 -2.58 8.11
CA MET A 188 -7.52 -1.55 7.72
C MET A 188 -8.76 -1.63 8.58
N LEU A 189 -9.13 -0.49 9.14
CA LEU A 189 -10.35 -0.30 9.91
C LEU A 189 -11.26 0.66 9.16
N LYS A 190 -12.56 0.40 9.14
CA LYS A 190 -13.59 1.28 8.60
C LYS A 190 -14.45 1.85 9.72
N PHE A 191 -14.90 3.06 9.54
CA PHE A 191 -15.80 3.75 10.46
C PHE A 191 -17.09 4.08 9.72
N ALA A 192 -17.90 3.03 9.45
CA ALA A 192 -19.17 3.18 8.78
C ALA A 192 -20.29 3.47 9.79
N SER A 193 -21.39 4.10 9.33
CA SER A 193 -22.63 4.18 10.09
C SER A 193 -23.24 2.79 10.27
N LYS A 194 -24.08 2.61 11.29
CA LYS A 194 -24.71 1.32 11.65
C LYS A 194 -25.43 0.60 10.50
N ASP A 195 -25.84 1.35 9.46
CA ASP A 195 -26.55 0.78 8.31
C ASP A 195 -25.64 0.00 7.33
N TYR A 196 -24.29 0.04 7.51
CA TYR A 196 -23.34 -0.52 6.53
C TYR A 196 -22.44 -1.64 7.03
N ALA A 197 -22.40 -1.96 8.24
CA ALA A 197 -21.86 -3.11 8.96
C ALA A 197 -21.44 -2.68 10.37
N ASP A 198 -21.86 -3.45 11.36
CA ASP A 198 -21.53 -3.20 12.78
C ASP A 198 -20.04 -3.40 13.12
N GLU A 199 -19.23 -3.82 12.16
CA GLU A 199 -17.84 -4.18 12.40
C GLU A 199 -16.85 -3.19 11.83
N HIS A 200 -15.91 -2.77 12.67
CA HIS A 200 -14.84 -1.86 12.29
C HIS A 200 -13.71 -2.50 11.46
N PHE A 201 -13.57 -3.82 11.54
CA PHE A 201 -12.56 -4.53 10.75
C PHE A 201 -12.94 -4.52 9.26
N ASP A 202 -11.98 -4.15 8.40
CA ASP A 202 -12.18 -4.14 6.93
C ASP A 202 -11.26 -5.16 6.26
N ILE A 203 -9.94 -5.00 6.44
CA ILE A 203 -8.95 -5.82 5.74
C ILE A 203 -7.73 -6.04 6.63
N PHE A 204 -7.21 -7.27 6.61
CA PHE A 204 -5.86 -7.60 7.05
C PHE A 204 -5.06 -8.10 5.85
N ARG A 205 -3.80 -7.66 5.72
CA ARG A 205 -2.94 -8.02 4.60
C ARG A 205 -1.55 -8.37 5.05
N LEU A 206 -1.00 -9.42 4.45
CA LEU A 206 0.40 -9.81 4.54
C LEU A 206 1.01 -9.78 3.15
N SER A 207 2.26 -9.38 3.04
CA SER A 207 2.97 -9.41 1.78
C SER A 207 4.45 -9.72 1.99
N VAL A 208 5.01 -10.52 1.09
CA VAL A 208 6.45 -10.76 0.95
C VAL A 208 6.84 -10.41 -0.47
N TYR A 209 7.89 -9.64 -0.65
CA TYR A 209 8.30 -9.17 -1.96
C TYR A 209 9.82 -9.04 -2.09
N TYR A 210 10.26 -9.16 -3.32
CA TYR A 210 11.60 -8.84 -3.78
C TYR A 210 11.55 -7.53 -4.56
N THR A 211 12.51 -6.64 -4.31
CA THR A 211 12.66 -5.39 -5.06
C THR A 211 14.07 -5.29 -5.60
N ALA A 212 14.20 -4.85 -6.84
CA ALA A 212 15.48 -4.56 -7.46
C ALA A 212 15.39 -3.30 -8.33
N GLY A 213 16.46 -2.51 -8.35
CA GLY A 213 16.65 -1.47 -9.35
C GLY A 213 17.14 -2.08 -10.65
N ILE A 214 16.43 -1.86 -11.75
CA ILE A 214 16.86 -2.24 -13.11
C ILE A 214 17.82 -1.17 -13.63
N THR A 215 17.45 0.08 -13.43
CA THR A 215 18.28 1.27 -13.71
C THR A 215 18.15 2.23 -12.53
N PRO A 216 18.95 3.32 -12.48
CA PRO A 216 18.76 4.35 -11.44
C PRO A 216 17.33 4.90 -11.33
N ASN A 217 16.58 4.87 -12.42
CA ASN A 217 15.24 5.44 -12.50
C ASN A 217 14.13 4.40 -12.49
N ILE A 218 14.44 3.11 -12.70
CA ILE A 218 13.45 2.05 -12.84
C ILE A 218 13.66 1.02 -11.72
N HIS A 219 12.62 0.81 -10.92
CA HIS A 219 12.57 -0.20 -9.88
C HIS A 219 11.46 -1.21 -10.18
N PHE A 220 11.77 -2.46 -9.99
CA PHE A 220 10.85 -3.56 -10.14
C PHE A 220 10.60 -4.21 -8.78
N LEU A 221 9.37 -4.60 -8.54
CA LEU A 221 8.96 -5.35 -7.37
C LEU A 221 8.16 -6.56 -7.84
N ALA A 222 8.49 -7.72 -7.30
CA ALA A 222 7.69 -8.95 -7.45
C ALA A 222 7.53 -9.63 -6.11
N GLY A 223 6.36 -10.19 -5.86
CA GLY A 223 6.08 -10.83 -4.58
C GLY A 223 4.77 -11.57 -4.55
N VAL A 224 4.38 -11.92 -3.35
CA VAL A 224 3.11 -12.55 -3.05
C VAL A 224 2.36 -11.75 -2.00
N ILE A 225 1.05 -11.78 -2.10
CA ILE A 225 0.14 -11.09 -1.19
C ILE A 225 -0.92 -12.05 -0.70
N GLY A 226 -1.21 -11.98 0.60
CA GLY A 226 -2.38 -12.57 1.21
C GLY A 226 -3.21 -11.45 1.84
N GLN A 227 -4.50 -11.43 1.56
CA GLN A 227 -5.43 -10.43 2.09
C GLN A 227 -6.67 -11.13 2.60
N MET A 228 -7.00 -10.92 3.85
CA MET A 228 -8.25 -11.33 4.47
C MET A 228 -9.17 -10.13 4.55
N GLN A 229 -10.37 -10.26 4.05
CA GLN A 229 -11.38 -9.20 4.02
C GLN A 229 -12.70 -9.74 4.57
N LEU A 230 -13.32 -9.00 5.48
CA LEU A 230 -14.66 -9.33 5.98
C LEU A 230 -15.70 -8.91 4.94
N ARG A 231 -16.64 -9.80 4.64
CA ARG A 231 -17.81 -9.45 3.79
C ARG A 231 -18.79 -8.55 4.54
N THR A 232 -19.65 -7.90 3.78
CA THR A 232 -20.69 -7.00 4.32
C THR A 232 -21.72 -7.72 5.19
N ASN A 233 -21.83 -9.04 5.12
CA ASN A 233 -22.70 -9.82 5.99
C ASN A 233 -22.14 -10.04 7.41
N GLY A 234 -20.91 -9.62 7.67
CA GLY A 234 -20.24 -9.72 8.97
C GLY A 234 -19.83 -11.14 9.41
N THR A 235 -20.14 -12.17 8.64
CA THR A 235 -19.93 -13.59 9.05
C THR A 235 -19.01 -14.38 8.11
N GLN A 236 -18.60 -13.78 7.00
CA GLN A 236 -17.76 -14.44 6.00
C GLN A 236 -16.50 -13.66 5.73
N PHE A 237 -15.36 -14.37 5.65
CA PHE A 237 -14.09 -13.83 5.21
C PHE A 237 -13.74 -14.32 3.82
N ASP A 238 -13.31 -13.40 2.97
CA ASP A 238 -12.65 -13.72 1.71
C ASP A 238 -11.13 -13.61 1.91
N VAL A 239 -10.43 -14.67 1.57
CA VAL A 239 -8.97 -14.72 1.59
C VAL A 239 -8.47 -14.64 0.15
N TYR A 240 -8.02 -13.47 -0.27
CA TYR A 240 -7.38 -13.25 -1.55
C TYR A 240 -5.89 -13.57 -1.43
N TYR A 241 -5.33 -14.30 -2.37
CA TYR A 241 -3.91 -14.64 -2.37
C TYR A 241 -3.37 -14.73 -3.80
N GLY A 242 -2.11 -14.36 -3.98
CA GLY A 242 -1.49 -14.50 -5.28
C GLY A 242 -0.33 -13.54 -5.55
N PRO A 243 0.08 -13.41 -6.82
CA PRO A 243 1.22 -12.61 -7.20
C PRO A 243 0.96 -11.11 -7.09
N MET A 244 2.03 -10.39 -6.80
CA MET A 244 2.08 -8.94 -6.81
C MET A 244 3.29 -8.51 -7.65
N VAL A 245 3.05 -7.59 -8.59
CA VAL A 245 4.10 -7.02 -9.44
C VAL A 245 3.94 -5.51 -9.47
N SER A 246 5.03 -4.78 -9.32
CA SER A 246 5.04 -3.32 -9.45
C SER A 246 6.26 -2.86 -10.24
N LEU A 247 6.05 -1.87 -11.09
CA LEU A 247 7.10 -1.15 -11.80
C LEU A 247 7.03 0.32 -11.40
N LYS A 248 8.14 0.85 -10.88
CA LYS A 248 8.25 2.25 -10.50
C LYS A 248 9.28 2.95 -11.35
N TYR A 249 8.86 4.02 -12.02
CA TYR A 249 9.73 4.96 -12.71
C TYR A 249 9.86 6.25 -11.91
N SER A 250 11.09 6.68 -11.64
CA SER A 250 11.37 7.92 -10.92
C SER A 250 12.14 8.88 -11.82
N VAL A 251 11.51 9.99 -12.18
CA VAL A 251 12.22 11.10 -12.82
C VAL A 251 13.10 11.72 -11.75
N ARG A 252 14.42 11.59 -11.88
CA ARG A 252 15.36 12.27 -10.99
C ARG A 252 15.52 13.70 -11.46
N PRO A 253 15.57 14.68 -10.54
CA PRO A 253 16.16 15.97 -10.86
C PRO A 253 17.56 15.71 -11.39
N LYS A 254 17.98 16.42 -12.45
CA LYS A 254 19.40 16.47 -12.81
C LYS A 254 20.15 16.79 -11.53
N GLU A 255 21.10 15.91 -11.14
CA GLU A 255 22.04 16.27 -10.08
C GLU A 255 22.55 17.65 -10.45
N ARG A 256 22.28 18.65 -9.61
CA ARG A 256 23.07 19.87 -9.67
C ARG A 256 24.49 19.36 -9.55
N GLU A 257 25.28 19.53 -10.61
CA GLU A 257 26.72 19.52 -10.47
C GLU A 257 26.95 20.45 -9.28
N THR A 258 27.23 19.88 -8.11
CA THR A 258 27.84 20.62 -7.03
C THR A 258 29.13 21.07 -7.67
N PHE A 259 29.17 22.33 -8.11
CA PHE A 259 30.43 23.03 -8.27
C PHE A 259 31.05 22.91 -6.89
N ASP A 260 31.85 21.86 -6.73
CA ASP A 260 32.85 21.85 -5.68
C ASP A 260 33.57 23.15 -5.87
N SER A 261 33.31 24.04 -4.91
CA SER A 261 34.09 25.24 -4.77
C SER A 261 35.53 24.78 -4.90
N VAL A 262 36.16 25.19 -5.99
CA VAL A 262 37.61 25.16 -6.12
C VAL A 262 38.09 25.83 -4.86
N ASP A 263 38.45 25.04 -3.86
CA ASP A 263 39.28 25.51 -2.77
C ASP A 263 40.58 25.98 -3.43
N GLY A 264 40.56 27.27 -3.74
CA GLY A 264 41.76 27.99 -4.07
C GLY A 264 42.69 27.85 -2.87
N GLY A 265 43.57 26.91 -2.94
CA GLY A 265 44.75 26.93 -2.13
C GLY A 265 45.45 28.23 -2.41
N ALA A 266 45.56 29.07 -1.39
CA ALA A 266 46.48 30.15 -1.30
C ALA A 266 47.23 29.96 0.02
N ASP A 267 48.51 29.59 -0.16
CA ASP A 267 49.67 29.82 0.68
C ASP A 267 49.51 29.84 2.20
#